data_7b6f293ee3b6aab9d10031e12ea4b1b7
#
_entry.id   7b6f293ee3b6aab9d10031e12ea4b1b7
#
_cell.length_a   1.000
_cell.length_b   1.000
_cell.length_c   1.000
_cell.angle_alpha   90.00
_cell.angle_beta   90.00
_cell.angle_gamma   90.00
#
_symmetry.space_group_name_H-M   'P 1'
#
loop_
_entity.id
_entity.type
_entity.pdbx_description
1 polymer ?
#
loop_
_entity_poly.entity_id
_entity_poly.type
_entity_poly.pdbx_seq_one_letter_code
_entity_poly.pdbx_strand_id
1 'polypeptide(L)'
;MASIYHFVATLLLLCFSFIDLSSSELVQEQPLVLKYHNGPLLKGKITVNVIWYGKFTPIQRSIIVDFINSLNSNNAARPSTSSWWKTTENYKGGRSALAVGKQILLESYPLGKSLKNPHLTALASKFNGVNTINVILTAKDVAVEGFCMRCGTHGSSRVGRSPVRGTYIWVGNSETQCPGQCAWPFHQPIYGPQTPPLVAPNGDVGVDGMIINLATLLGNTVTNPFNNGYFQGPANAPLEAVSACTGMFGSGSYPGYPGNVLVEKSTGASYNANGINGRKYLLPAMWDPRTSSCKAVV
;
A
#
# COMPACT_ATOMS: atom_id res chain seq x y z
N MET A 1 37.81 -6.85 -61.29
CA MET A 1 36.38 -6.79 -60.92
C MET A 1 35.90 -8.03 -60.13
N ALA A 2 36.28 -9.26 -60.50
CA ALA A 2 35.91 -10.47 -59.78
C ALA A 2 36.31 -10.51 -58.28
N SER A 3 37.48 -9.96 -57.92
CA SER A 3 37.99 -9.97 -56.54
C SER A 3 37.14 -9.14 -55.57
N ILE A 4 36.56 -8.02 -56.01
CA ILE A 4 35.72 -7.13 -55.20
C ILE A 4 34.38 -7.81 -54.88
N TYR A 5 33.80 -8.53 -55.83
CA TYR A 5 32.56 -9.24 -55.60
C TYR A 5 32.67 -10.39 -54.58
N HIS A 6 33.81 -11.09 -54.57
CA HIS A 6 34.08 -12.11 -53.56
C HIS A 6 34.24 -11.54 -52.17
N PHE A 7 34.91 -10.38 -52.06
CA PHE A 7 35.10 -9.71 -50.74
C PHE A 7 33.77 -9.18 -50.18
N VAL A 8 32.92 -8.58 -51.03
CA VAL A 8 31.60 -8.06 -50.60
C VAL A 8 30.67 -9.23 -50.27
N ALA A 9 30.69 -10.32 -51.04
CA ALA A 9 29.87 -11.51 -50.71
C ALA A 9 30.29 -12.18 -49.40
N THR A 10 31.60 -12.24 -49.11
CA THR A 10 32.12 -12.81 -47.85
C THR A 10 31.76 -11.91 -46.65
N LEU A 11 31.81 -10.57 -46.82
CA LEU A 11 31.45 -9.62 -45.79
C LEU A 11 29.93 -9.68 -45.48
N LEU A 12 29.09 -9.81 -46.48
CA LEU A 12 27.64 -9.99 -46.32
C LEU A 12 27.30 -11.32 -45.63
N LEU A 13 27.97 -12.43 -45.97
CA LEU A 13 27.81 -13.71 -45.28
C LEU A 13 28.24 -13.67 -43.82
N LEU A 14 29.31 -12.94 -43.48
CA LEU A 14 29.74 -12.73 -42.10
C LEU A 14 28.74 -11.85 -41.30
N CYS A 15 28.12 -10.85 -41.93
CA CYS A 15 27.10 -10.04 -41.25
C CYS A 15 25.81 -10.85 -40.94
N PHE A 16 25.47 -11.82 -41.75
CA PHE A 16 24.30 -12.69 -41.49
C PHE A 16 24.52 -13.73 -40.38
N SER A 17 25.76 -14.09 -40.09
CA SER A 17 26.10 -15.06 -39.03
C SER A 17 26.08 -14.45 -37.61
N PHE A 18 25.95 -13.13 -37.48
CA PHE A 18 25.82 -12.43 -36.18
C PHE A 18 24.40 -11.95 -35.86
N ILE A 19 23.41 -12.33 -36.67
CA ILE A 19 22.01 -12.16 -36.27
C ILE A 19 21.68 -13.31 -35.33
N ASP A 20 22.09 -13.21 -34.08
CA ASP A 20 21.46 -13.95 -33.00
C ASP A 20 19.97 -13.56 -33.02
N LEU A 21 19.13 -14.47 -33.47
CA LEU A 21 17.70 -14.43 -33.21
C LEU A 21 17.55 -14.51 -31.69
N SER A 22 17.65 -13.35 -31.03
CA SER A 22 17.14 -13.21 -29.67
C SER A 22 15.64 -13.52 -29.74
N SER A 23 15.30 -14.78 -29.60
CA SER A 23 13.94 -15.18 -29.26
C SER A 23 13.67 -14.50 -27.92
N SER A 24 12.99 -13.35 -27.92
CA SER A 24 12.38 -12.82 -26.72
C SER A 24 11.31 -13.83 -26.33
N GLU A 25 11.68 -14.78 -25.49
CA GLU A 25 10.73 -15.60 -24.80
C GLU A 25 9.81 -14.62 -24.05
N LEU A 26 8.54 -14.58 -24.43
CA LEU A 26 7.51 -13.88 -23.68
C LEU A 26 7.60 -14.44 -22.26
N VAL A 27 8.12 -13.65 -21.32
CA VAL A 27 8.09 -14.01 -19.91
C VAL A 27 6.63 -14.20 -19.55
N GLN A 28 6.20 -15.45 -19.43
CA GLN A 28 4.86 -15.75 -18.93
C GLN A 28 4.76 -15.16 -17.53
N GLU A 29 3.87 -14.19 -17.36
CA GLU A 29 3.56 -13.68 -16.02
C GLU A 29 3.19 -14.86 -15.15
N GLN A 30 3.97 -15.08 -14.11
CA GLN A 30 3.66 -16.14 -13.16
C GLN A 30 2.31 -15.83 -12.51
N PRO A 31 1.41 -16.81 -12.40
CA PRO A 31 0.13 -16.60 -11.75
C PRO A 31 0.33 -16.06 -10.34
N LEU A 32 -0.45 -15.04 -9.97
CA LEU A 32 -0.41 -14.46 -8.65
C LEU A 32 -0.91 -15.49 -7.62
N VAL A 33 0.01 -15.99 -6.79
CA VAL A 33 -0.29 -16.93 -5.71
C VAL A 33 0.54 -16.61 -4.48
N LEU A 34 -0.07 -15.97 -3.50
CA LEU A 34 0.62 -15.70 -2.23
C LEU A 34 0.77 -17.00 -1.43
N LYS A 35 2.01 -17.39 -1.20
CA LYS A 35 2.35 -18.58 -0.39
C LYS A 35 2.50 -18.20 1.06
N TYR A 36 2.05 -19.08 1.96
CA TYR A 36 2.31 -18.97 3.39
C TYR A 36 3.66 -19.59 3.75
N HIS A 37 4.55 -18.78 4.32
CA HIS A 37 5.92 -19.15 4.67
C HIS A 37 6.09 -19.59 6.14
N ASN A 38 4.99 -20.01 6.78
CA ASN A 38 4.94 -20.56 8.12
C ASN A 38 5.37 -19.63 9.28
N GLY A 39 5.50 -18.32 9.01
CA GLY A 39 5.78 -17.33 10.04
C GLY A 39 4.54 -16.92 10.84
N PRO A 40 4.71 -16.27 12.00
CA PRO A 40 3.58 -15.76 12.77
C PRO A 40 2.86 -14.65 12.04
N LEU A 41 1.53 -14.63 12.19
CA LEU A 41 0.64 -13.58 11.70
C LEU A 41 0.10 -12.79 12.89
N LEU A 42 -0.28 -11.52 12.70
CA LEU A 42 -0.94 -10.77 13.74
C LEU A 42 -2.42 -11.12 13.78
N LYS A 43 -2.92 -11.49 14.96
CA LYS A 43 -4.31 -11.91 15.18
C LYS A 43 -4.85 -11.45 16.54
N GLY A 44 -6.16 -11.54 16.69
CA GLY A 44 -6.84 -11.12 17.91
C GLY A 44 -6.90 -9.61 18.03
N LYS A 45 -6.88 -9.08 19.25
CA LYS A 45 -6.94 -7.65 19.52
C LYS A 45 -5.55 -7.02 19.31
N ILE A 46 -5.46 -6.09 18.38
CA ILE A 46 -4.23 -5.39 18.01
C ILE A 46 -4.41 -3.90 18.31
N THR A 47 -3.47 -3.32 19.04
CA THR A 47 -3.47 -1.87 19.34
C THR A 47 -2.68 -1.13 18.26
N VAL A 48 -3.32 -0.14 17.65
CA VAL A 48 -2.70 0.74 16.64
C VAL A 48 -2.37 2.07 17.30
N ASN A 49 -1.10 2.29 17.62
CA ASN A 49 -0.63 3.59 18.11
C ASN A 49 -0.27 4.49 16.93
N VAL A 50 -0.54 5.79 17.04
CA VAL A 50 -0.32 6.73 15.94
C VAL A 50 0.66 7.82 16.34
N ILE A 51 1.65 8.07 15.50
CA ILE A 51 2.63 9.13 15.61
C ILE A 51 2.39 10.10 14.46
N TRP A 52 1.86 11.27 14.77
CA TRP A 52 1.66 12.36 13.85
C TRP A 52 2.95 13.19 13.77
N TYR A 53 3.74 13.01 12.73
CA TYR A 53 4.99 13.72 12.55
C TYR A 53 4.80 14.90 11.59
N GLY A 54 4.82 16.10 12.12
CA GLY A 54 4.48 17.34 11.45
C GLY A 54 3.04 17.78 11.73
N LYS A 55 2.57 18.78 10.99
CA LYS A 55 1.28 19.42 11.23
C LYS A 55 0.14 18.74 10.47
N PHE A 56 -0.83 18.21 11.19
CA PHE A 56 -2.08 17.68 10.68
C PHE A 56 -3.26 18.46 11.29
N THR A 57 -4.20 18.86 10.50
CA THR A 57 -5.43 19.48 11.01
C THR A 57 -6.25 18.48 11.84
N PRO A 58 -7.14 18.92 12.75
CA PRO A 58 -8.04 18.03 13.46
C PRO A 58 -8.90 17.19 12.52
N ILE A 59 -9.32 17.75 11.37
CA ILE A 59 -10.12 17.04 10.36
C ILE A 59 -9.31 15.91 9.73
N GLN A 60 -8.07 16.18 9.31
CA GLN A 60 -7.18 15.17 8.75
C GLN A 60 -6.93 14.01 9.71
N ARG A 61 -6.71 14.32 10.98
CA ARG A 61 -6.54 13.29 12.02
C ARG A 61 -7.82 12.48 12.22
N SER A 62 -9.00 13.13 12.24
CA SER A 62 -10.27 12.42 12.41
C SER A 62 -10.55 11.48 11.24
N ILE A 63 -10.27 11.85 10.00
CA ILE A 63 -10.45 10.97 8.83
C ILE A 63 -9.68 9.65 9.00
N ILE A 64 -8.42 9.73 9.41
CA ILE A 64 -7.55 8.54 9.57
C ILE A 64 -7.96 7.71 10.80
N VAL A 65 -8.29 8.35 11.93
CA VAL A 65 -8.75 7.67 13.14
C VAL A 65 -10.10 6.98 12.90
N ASP A 66 -11.04 7.64 12.23
CA ASP A 66 -12.32 7.06 11.83
C ASP A 66 -12.13 5.87 10.88
N PHE A 67 -11.16 5.94 9.97
CA PHE A 67 -10.81 4.80 9.11
C PHE A 67 -10.40 3.57 9.93
N ILE A 68 -9.43 3.72 10.85
CA ILE A 68 -8.94 2.61 11.67
C ILE A 68 -10.10 2.02 12.53
N ASN A 69 -10.92 2.87 13.11
CA ASN A 69 -12.07 2.43 13.90
C ASN A 69 -13.14 1.75 13.04
N SER A 70 -13.28 2.15 11.77
CA SER A 70 -14.24 1.55 10.83
C SER A 70 -13.92 0.10 10.48
N LEU A 71 -12.66 -0.33 10.60
CA LEU A 71 -12.23 -1.70 10.26
C LEU A 71 -12.92 -2.77 11.11
N ASN A 72 -13.34 -2.43 12.32
CA ASN A 72 -14.04 -3.35 13.22
C ASN A 72 -15.53 -3.00 13.42
N SER A 73 -16.02 -1.94 12.80
CA SER A 73 -17.40 -1.50 13.00
C SER A 73 -18.39 -2.39 12.26
N ASN A 74 -19.45 -2.79 12.94
CA ASN A 74 -20.58 -3.48 12.33
C ASN A 74 -21.71 -2.51 11.91
N ASN A 75 -21.57 -1.20 12.19
CA ASN A 75 -22.65 -0.22 12.05
C ASN A 75 -22.63 0.51 10.71
N ALA A 76 -21.58 0.37 9.89
CA ALA A 76 -21.53 0.99 8.57
C ALA A 76 -22.34 0.20 7.54
N ALA A 77 -23.06 0.90 6.68
CA ALA A 77 -23.79 0.31 5.56
C ALA A 77 -22.82 -0.43 4.61
N ARG A 78 -23.26 -1.54 4.04
CA ARG A 78 -22.47 -2.25 3.03
C ARG A 78 -22.57 -1.55 1.68
N PRO A 79 -21.49 -1.58 0.87
CA PRO A 79 -20.16 -2.11 1.16
C PRO A 79 -19.46 -1.28 2.24
N SER A 80 -18.71 -1.92 3.14
CA SER A 80 -18.12 -1.24 4.29
C SER A 80 -16.65 -1.55 4.49
N THR A 81 -15.95 -0.65 5.17
CA THR A 81 -14.55 -0.82 5.58
C THR A 81 -14.33 -2.12 6.35
N SER A 82 -15.28 -2.47 7.24
CA SER A 82 -15.21 -3.73 7.98
C SER A 82 -15.46 -4.96 7.10
N SER A 83 -16.28 -4.86 6.04
CA SER A 83 -16.45 -5.97 5.09
C SER A 83 -15.17 -6.22 4.27
N TRP A 84 -14.45 -5.16 3.91
CA TRP A 84 -13.13 -5.25 3.30
C TRP A 84 -12.14 -5.94 4.24
N TRP A 85 -12.06 -5.48 5.49
CA TRP A 85 -11.14 -6.01 6.50
C TRP A 85 -11.37 -7.50 6.82
N LYS A 86 -12.59 -7.97 6.73
CA LYS A 86 -12.92 -9.40 6.91
C LYS A 86 -12.20 -10.34 5.97
N THR A 87 -11.68 -9.87 4.83
CA THR A 87 -10.84 -10.69 3.95
C THR A 87 -9.60 -11.20 4.68
N THR A 88 -9.07 -10.45 5.67
CA THR A 88 -7.93 -10.89 6.49
C THR A 88 -8.23 -12.14 7.31
N GLU A 89 -9.50 -12.44 7.61
CA GLU A 89 -9.93 -13.63 8.36
C GLU A 89 -9.73 -14.93 7.55
N ASN A 90 -9.58 -14.83 6.23
CA ASN A 90 -9.33 -15.96 5.34
C ASN A 90 -7.87 -16.46 5.37
N TYR A 91 -6.99 -15.68 5.96
CA TYR A 91 -5.58 -16.06 6.18
C TYR A 91 -5.47 -16.92 7.44
N LYS A 92 -4.41 -17.73 7.54
CA LYS A 92 -4.20 -18.66 8.67
C LYS A 92 -4.13 -17.99 10.05
N GLY A 93 -3.88 -16.69 10.10
CA GLY A 93 -3.88 -15.91 11.35
C GLY A 93 -5.27 -15.81 12.00
N GLY A 94 -6.33 -15.86 11.19
CA GLY A 94 -7.70 -15.63 11.61
C GLY A 94 -7.97 -14.14 11.88
N ARG A 95 -9.02 -13.84 12.62
CA ARG A 95 -9.50 -12.47 12.83
C ARG A 95 -8.46 -11.57 13.50
N SER A 96 -8.26 -10.39 12.92
CA SER A 96 -7.48 -9.27 13.47
C SER A 96 -8.43 -8.11 13.77
N ALA A 97 -8.54 -7.72 15.04
CA ALA A 97 -9.38 -6.62 15.49
C ALA A 97 -8.49 -5.42 15.88
N LEU A 98 -8.48 -4.39 15.05
CA LEU A 98 -7.65 -3.19 15.27
C LEU A 98 -8.38 -2.19 16.18
N ALA A 99 -7.69 -1.64 17.15
CA ALA A 99 -8.20 -0.57 17.99
C ALA A 99 -7.16 0.57 18.08
N VAL A 100 -7.60 1.80 17.91
CA VAL A 100 -6.72 2.98 18.09
C VAL A 100 -6.26 3.03 19.54
N GLY A 101 -4.95 3.10 19.72
CA GLY A 101 -4.28 3.21 21.01
C GLY A 101 -3.83 4.64 21.30
N LYS A 102 -2.60 4.76 21.77
CA LYS A 102 -2.00 6.07 22.08
C LYS A 102 -1.71 6.86 20.80
N GLN A 103 -1.82 8.18 20.90
CA GLN A 103 -1.47 9.11 19.84
C GLN A 103 -0.46 10.13 20.34
N ILE A 104 0.56 10.43 19.55
CA ILE A 104 1.56 11.47 19.84
C ILE A 104 1.59 12.46 18.68
N LEU A 105 1.56 13.75 18.98
CA LEU A 105 1.73 14.83 18.02
C LEU A 105 3.16 15.39 18.12
N LEU A 106 3.91 15.31 17.04
CA LEU A 106 5.28 15.79 16.93
C LEU A 106 5.34 16.98 15.94
N GLU A 107 4.58 18.03 16.25
CA GLU A 107 4.39 19.20 15.37
C GLU A 107 5.62 20.11 15.31
N SER A 108 6.56 19.97 16.25
CA SER A 108 7.82 20.74 16.31
C SER A 108 8.94 20.13 15.44
N TYR A 109 8.68 19.04 14.73
CA TYR A 109 9.66 18.35 13.88
C TYR A 109 10.97 17.98 14.60
N PRO A 110 10.92 17.21 15.69
CA PRO A 110 12.09 16.97 16.54
C PRO A 110 13.28 16.28 15.86
N LEU A 111 13.06 15.68 14.70
CA LEU A 111 14.09 15.05 13.84
C LEU A 111 14.28 15.81 12.51
N GLY A 112 13.78 17.06 12.42
CA GLY A 112 13.77 17.85 11.19
C GLY A 112 12.70 17.42 10.19
N LYS A 113 12.69 18.06 9.02
CA LYS A 113 11.72 17.78 7.93
C LYS A 113 12.23 16.81 6.87
N SER A 114 13.45 16.26 7.04
CA SER A 114 14.02 15.24 6.15
C SER A 114 14.36 14.01 6.97
N LEU A 115 13.55 12.97 6.85
CA LEU A 115 13.68 11.75 7.62
C LEU A 115 14.36 10.65 6.79
N LYS A 116 15.19 9.85 7.47
CA LYS A 116 15.80 8.62 6.94
C LYS A 116 15.15 7.39 7.59
N ASN A 117 15.38 6.22 7.00
CA ASN A 117 14.86 4.96 7.55
C ASN A 117 15.18 4.73 9.06
N PRO A 118 16.38 5.02 9.58
CA PRO A 118 16.65 4.92 11.01
C PRO A 118 15.77 5.85 11.88
N HIS A 119 15.37 7.02 11.37
CA HIS A 119 14.45 7.92 12.08
C HIS A 119 13.06 7.28 12.21
N LEU A 120 12.57 6.59 11.18
CA LEU A 120 11.29 5.87 11.23
C LEU A 120 11.31 4.77 12.29
N THR A 121 12.39 3.99 12.35
CA THR A 121 12.57 2.95 13.37
C THR A 121 12.64 3.54 14.79
N ALA A 122 13.34 4.66 14.96
CA ALA A 122 13.42 5.38 16.24
C ALA A 122 12.06 5.94 16.68
N LEU A 123 11.26 6.47 15.73
CA LEU A 123 9.88 6.90 16.01
C LEU A 123 9.01 5.73 16.40
N ALA A 124 9.09 4.61 15.68
CA ALA A 124 8.34 3.40 15.96
C ALA A 124 8.60 2.87 17.38
N SER A 125 9.84 3.00 17.89
CA SER A 125 10.21 2.52 19.21
C SER A 125 9.64 3.34 20.39
N LYS A 126 8.96 4.46 20.12
CA LYS A 126 8.30 5.26 21.18
C LYS A 126 7.17 4.52 21.88
N PHE A 127 6.58 3.53 21.22
CA PHE A 127 5.58 2.66 21.81
C PHE A 127 6.08 1.23 21.81
N ASN A 128 6.09 0.63 22.97
CA ASN A 128 6.45 -0.77 23.17
C ASN A 128 5.19 -1.57 23.52
N GLY A 129 5.02 -2.71 22.89
CA GLY A 129 3.89 -3.60 23.19
C GLY A 129 3.92 -4.85 22.35
N VAL A 130 3.39 -5.92 22.91
CA VAL A 130 3.07 -7.14 22.18
C VAL A 130 1.74 -6.90 21.46
N ASN A 131 1.63 -7.38 20.23
CA ASN A 131 0.42 -7.24 19.43
C ASN A 131 0.03 -5.76 19.16
N THR A 132 1.04 -4.94 18.87
CA THR A 132 0.87 -3.53 18.51
C THR A 132 1.39 -3.24 17.12
N ILE A 133 0.75 -2.28 16.44
CA ILE A 133 1.25 -1.67 15.21
C ILE A 133 1.47 -0.18 15.49
N ASN A 134 2.70 0.30 15.33
CA ASN A 134 3.02 1.70 15.52
C ASN A 134 3.01 2.39 14.16
N VAL A 135 2.01 3.23 13.92
CA VAL A 135 1.79 3.93 12.65
C VAL A 135 2.42 5.31 12.73
N ILE A 136 3.38 5.59 11.87
CA ILE A 136 4.02 6.88 11.69
C ILE A 136 3.41 7.54 10.46
N LEU A 137 2.78 8.69 10.64
CA LEU A 137 2.20 9.48 9.57
C LEU A 137 3.01 10.78 9.44
N THR A 138 3.55 11.03 8.25
CA THR A 138 4.33 12.25 8.00
C THR A 138 3.51 13.26 7.21
N ALA A 139 3.54 14.53 7.67
CA ALA A 139 2.82 15.62 7.04
C ALA A 139 3.39 15.95 5.65
N LYS A 140 2.64 16.69 4.84
CA LYS A 140 2.96 16.99 3.43
C LYS A 140 4.28 17.73 3.22
N ASP A 141 4.79 18.40 4.24
CA ASP A 141 6.05 19.14 4.22
C ASP A 141 7.24 18.34 4.80
N VAL A 142 7.07 17.05 5.04
CA VAL A 142 8.12 16.14 5.54
C VAL A 142 8.58 15.22 4.42
N ALA A 143 9.83 15.38 4.01
CA ALA A 143 10.48 14.45 3.10
C ALA A 143 10.95 13.20 3.84
N VAL A 144 10.79 12.04 3.22
CA VAL A 144 11.29 10.77 3.77
C VAL A 144 12.08 10.04 2.69
N GLU A 145 13.21 9.46 3.06
CA GLU A 145 14.08 8.71 2.16
C GLU A 145 13.31 7.62 1.42
N GLY A 146 13.35 7.67 0.07
CA GLY A 146 12.63 6.75 -0.79
C GLY A 146 11.13 7.03 -0.94
N PHE A 147 10.61 8.14 -0.41
CA PHE A 147 9.25 8.58 -0.71
C PHE A 147 9.10 8.82 -2.21
N CYS A 148 7.93 8.57 -2.77
CA CYS A 148 7.62 8.49 -4.20
C CYS A 148 8.04 7.18 -4.89
N MET A 149 9.11 6.54 -4.48
CA MET A 149 9.41 5.15 -4.90
C MET A 149 8.56 4.14 -4.13
N ARG A 150 8.19 4.48 -2.92
CA ARG A 150 7.23 3.78 -2.05
C ARG A 150 6.43 4.82 -1.29
N CYS A 151 5.13 4.68 -1.26
CA CYS A 151 4.23 5.65 -0.61
C CYS A 151 4.13 5.43 0.91
N GLY A 152 4.70 4.35 1.37
CA GLY A 152 4.82 3.92 2.74
C GLY A 152 5.59 2.62 2.84
N THR A 153 5.81 2.16 4.05
CA THR A 153 6.46 0.88 4.34
C THR A 153 5.95 0.31 5.65
N HIS A 154 5.98 -1.00 5.77
CA HIS A 154 5.85 -1.66 7.05
C HIS A 154 7.13 -2.42 7.38
N GLY A 155 7.29 -2.76 8.63
CA GLY A 155 8.45 -3.51 9.09
C GLY A 155 8.32 -3.90 10.55
N SER A 156 9.37 -4.52 11.06
CA SER A 156 9.46 -4.89 12.47
C SER A 156 10.76 -4.41 13.07
N SER A 157 10.72 -4.00 14.32
CA SER A 157 11.89 -3.60 15.09
C SER A 157 11.92 -4.37 16.41
N ARG A 158 13.12 -4.55 16.98
CA ARG A 158 13.24 -5.09 18.33
C ARG A 158 12.72 -4.07 19.33
N VAL A 159 11.94 -4.54 20.30
CA VAL A 159 11.43 -3.71 21.41
C VAL A 159 12.47 -3.70 22.52
N GLY A 160 13.34 -2.71 22.53
CA GLY A 160 14.42 -2.59 23.52
C GLY A 160 15.36 -3.80 23.46
N ARG A 161 15.66 -4.39 24.63
CA ARG A 161 16.46 -5.63 24.76
C ARG A 161 15.63 -6.91 24.66
N SER A 162 14.32 -6.81 24.47
CA SER A 162 13.42 -7.96 24.38
C SER A 162 13.62 -8.71 23.06
N PRO A 163 13.46 -10.05 23.04
CA PRO A 163 13.37 -10.81 21.80
C PRO A 163 12.08 -10.52 21.03
N VAL A 164 11.09 -9.86 21.64
CA VAL A 164 9.82 -9.48 21.02
C VAL A 164 10.06 -8.39 19.98
N ARG A 165 9.51 -8.61 18.78
CA ARG A 165 9.51 -7.62 17.71
C ARG A 165 8.20 -6.84 17.76
N GLY A 166 8.28 -5.51 17.74
CA GLY A 166 7.16 -4.62 17.45
C GLY A 166 7.02 -4.42 15.95
N THR A 167 5.80 -4.29 15.47
CA THR A 167 5.56 -3.92 14.07
C THR A 167 5.32 -2.42 13.94
N TYR A 168 5.71 -1.88 12.80
CA TYR A 168 5.44 -0.48 12.48
C TYR A 168 5.03 -0.30 11.02
N ILE A 169 4.34 0.79 10.79
CA ILE A 169 3.96 1.29 9.46
C ILE A 169 4.40 2.75 9.38
N TRP A 170 4.91 3.15 8.23
CA TRP A 170 5.06 4.55 7.88
C TRP A 170 4.24 4.84 6.63
N VAL A 171 3.53 5.99 6.62
CA VAL A 171 2.83 6.52 5.43
C VAL A 171 3.08 8.02 5.33
N GLY A 172 3.47 8.49 4.16
CA GLY A 172 3.67 9.90 3.87
C GLY A 172 2.44 10.55 3.25
N ASN A 173 2.19 11.82 3.58
CA ASN A 173 1.22 12.64 2.88
C ASN A 173 1.85 13.16 1.57
N SER A 174 1.31 12.69 0.45
CA SER A 174 1.86 12.95 -0.89
C SER A 174 1.30 14.21 -1.56
N GLU A 175 0.46 14.99 -0.89
CA GLU A 175 -0.23 16.15 -1.48
C GLU A 175 0.70 17.08 -2.30
N THR A 176 1.91 17.33 -1.80
CA THR A 176 2.88 18.26 -2.42
C THR A 176 4.12 17.60 -3.00
N GLN A 177 4.36 16.30 -2.78
CA GLN A 177 5.61 15.64 -3.18
C GLN A 177 5.45 14.71 -4.38
N CYS A 178 4.53 13.79 -4.36
CA CYS A 178 4.32 12.85 -5.45
C CYS A 178 2.85 12.37 -5.53
N PRO A 179 1.89 13.28 -5.69
CA PRO A 179 0.48 12.91 -5.67
C PRO A 179 0.12 11.94 -6.81
N GLY A 180 0.75 12.07 -7.98
CA GLY A 180 0.49 11.18 -9.11
C GLY A 180 0.95 9.74 -8.91
N GLN A 181 1.81 9.47 -7.91
CA GLN A 181 2.25 8.12 -7.54
C GLN A 181 1.54 7.62 -6.29
N CYS A 182 1.44 8.48 -5.26
CA CYS A 182 1.03 8.07 -3.92
C CYS A 182 -0.40 8.47 -3.54
N ALA A 183 -1.08 9.27 -4.36
CA ALA A 183 -2.50 9.63 -4.22
C ALA A 183 -3.36 9.19 -5.42
N TRP A 184 -2.81 8.39 -6.35
CA TRP A 184 -3.63 7.80 -7.39
C TRP A 184 -4.68 6.87 -6.75
N PRO A 185 -5.95 6.88 -7.20
CA PRO A 185 -6.50 7.52 -8.41
C PRO A 185 -7.08 8.94 -8.19
N PHE A 186 -6.83 9.59 -7.08
CA PHE A 186 -7.30 10.97 -6.79
C PHE A 186 -6.43 12.06 -7.42
N HIS A 187 -5.32 11.68 -8.01
CA HIS A 187 -4.45 12.56 -8.78
C HIS A 187 -4.04 11.86 -10.07
N GLN A 188 -3.79 12.65 -11.11
CA GLN A 188 -3.35 12.13 -12.40
C GLN A 188 -2.01 11.41 -12.25
N PRO A 189 -1.83 10.21 -12.83
CA PRO A 189 -0.57 9.49 -12.75
C PRO A 189 0.53 10.22 -13.52
N ILE A 190 1.79 10.03 -13.12
CA ILE A 190 2.94 10.59 -13.82
C ILE A 190 3.17 9.87 -15.16
N TYR A 191 2.85 8.58 -15.21
CA TYR A 191 3.01 7.72 -16.37
C TYR A 191 1.74 6.92 -16.66
N GLY A 192 1.61 6.45 -17.89
CA GLY A 192 0.49 5.62 -18.31
C GLY A 192 -0.73 6.42 -18.77
N PRO A 193 -1.91 5.79 -18.83
CA PRO A 193 -3.13 6.43 -19.29
C PRO A 193 -3.51 7.66 -18.44
N GLN A 194 -3.73 8.78 -19.10
CA GLN A 194 -4.07 10.05 -18.45
C GLN A 194 -5.59 10.17 -18.31
N THR A 195 -6.20 9.33 -17.49
CA THR A 195 -7.63 9.42 -17.17
C THR A 195 -7.90 10.53 -16.16
N PRO A 196 -9.07 11.21 -16.20
CA PRO A 196 -9.43 12.17 -15.17
C PRO A 196 -9.36 11.57 -13.77
N PRO A 197 -8.78 12.28 -12.79
CA PRO A 197 -8.73 11.80 -11.41
C PRO A 197 -10.13 11.58 -10.83
N LEU A 198 -10.24 10.58 -9.94
CA LEU A 198 -11.43 10.42 -9.11
C LEU A 198 -11.52 11.56 -8.08
N VAL A 199 -12.74 11.89 -7.67
CA VAL A 199 -12.95 12.86 -6.59
C VAL A 199 -12.70 12.18 -5.23
N ALA A 200 -11.80 12.74 -4.44
CA ALA A 200 -11.42 12.23 -3.13
C ALA A 200 -12.60 12.23 -2.15
N PRO A 201 -12.92 11.11 -1.48
CA PRO A 201 -14.15 10.94 -0.70
C PRO A 201 -14.24 11.84 0.55
N ASN A 202 -13.11 12.28 1.10
CA ASN A 202 -13.09 13.20 2.23
C ASN A 202 -12.65 14.62 1.84
N GLY A 203 -12.52 14.92 0.54
CA GLY A 203 -12.15 16.24 0.02
C GLY A 203 -10.68 16.60 0.23
N ASP A 204 -9.82 15.65 0.59
CA ASP A 204 -8.39 15.84 0.84
C ASP A 204 -7.59 14.76 0.10
N VAL A 205 -7.06 15.12 -1.07
CA VAL A 205 -6.31 14.20 -1.93
C VAL A 205 -5.12 13.56 -1.19
N GLY A 206 -4.40 14.34 -0.39
CA GLY A 206 -3.26 13.85 0.37
C GLY A 206 -3.66 12.84 1.43
N VAL A 207 -4.69 13.12 2.22
CA VAL A 207 -5.17 12.24 3.28
C VAL A 207 -5.89 11.02 2.71
N ASP A 208 -6.72 11.17 1.67
CA ASP A 208 -7.37 10.03 1.02
C ASP A 208 -6.35 9.11 0.33
N GLY A 209 -5.26 9.68 -0.22
CA GLY A 209 -4.10 8.91 -0.66
C GLY A 209 -3.40 8.18 0.49
N MET A 210 -3.24 8.84 1.65
CA MET A 210 -2.71 8.18 2.85
C MET A 210 -3.61 7.02 3.32
N ILE A 211 -4.93 7.12 3.20
CA ILE A 211 -5.86 6.03 3.54
C ILE A 211 -5.62 4.81 2.66
N ILE A 212 -5.45 4.98 1.35
CA ILE A 212 -5.13 3.87 0.42
C ILE A 212 -3.84 3.17 0.86
N ASN A 213 -2.79 3.94 1.11
CA ASN A 213 -1.50 3.40 1.51
C ASN A 213 -1.53 2.77 2.90
N LEU A 214 -2.25 3.36 3.85
CA LEU A 214 -2.43 2.82 5.20
C LEU A 214 -3.24 1.51 5.17
N ALA A 215 -4.31 1.44 4.39
CA ALA A 215 -5.08 0.22 4.17
C ALA A 215 -4.20 -0.90 3.62
N THR A 216 -3.42 -0.59 2.58
CA THR A 216 -2.45 -1.53 1.99
C THR A 216 -1.50 -2.07 3.05
N LEU A 217 -0.86 -1.20 3.79
CA LEU A 217 0.15 -1.60 4.76
C LEU A 217 -0.42 -2.27 6.01
N LEU A 218 -1.63 -1.93 6.44
CA LEU A 218 -2.30 -2.64 7.53
C LEU A 218 -2.62 -4.09 7.12
N GLY A 219 -3.18 -4.31 5.93
CA GLY A 219 -3.44 -5.65 5.41
C GLY A 219 -2.16 -6.48 5.26
N ASN A 220 -1.11 -5.88 4.68
CA ASN A 220 0.20 -6.53 4.54
C ASN A 220 0.82 -6.85 5.91
N THR A 221 0.77 -5.90 6.88
CA THR A 221 1.35 -6.09 8.21
C THR A 221 0.69 -7.23 8.99
N VAL A 222 -0.64 -7.38 8.94
CA VAL A 222 -1.29 -8.46 9.70
C VAL A 222 -1.07 -9.83 9.08
N THR A 223 -0.84 -9.88 7.76
CA THR A 223 -0.63 -11.13 7.01
C THR A 223 0.85 -11.49 6.78
N ASN A 224 1.76 -10.52 6.96
CA ASN A 224 3.21 -10.73 6.80
C ASN A 224 4.03 -9.79 7.72
N PRO A 225 3.85 -9.83 9.05
CA PRO A 225 4.46 -8.86 9.97
C PRO A 225 5.99 -8.93 10.06
N PHE A 226 6.59 -10.08 9.69
CA PHE A 226 8.02 -10.35 9.89
C PHE A 226 8.71 -10.91 8.63
N ASN A 227 8.15 -10.67 7.46
CA ASN A 227 8.65 -11.13 6.15
C ASN A 227 8.73 -12.66 6.00
N ASN A 228 7.87 -13.37 6.70
CA ASN A 228 7.75 -14.84 6.64
C ASN A 228 6.29 -15.34 6.77
N GLY A 229 5.33 -14.43 6.54
CA GLY A 229 3.89 -14.70 6.48
C GLY A 229 3.43 -15.11 5.07
N TYR A 230 2.46 -14.38 4.52
CA TYR A 230 1.95 -14.56 3.15
C TYR A 230 2.59 -13.57 2.19
N PHE A 231 3.30 -14.08 1.21
CA PHE A 231 3.84 -13.26 0.12
C PHE A 231 4.22 -14.10 -1.11
N GLN A 232 4.47 -13.43 -2.23
CA GLN A 232 5.07 -13.95 -3.45
C GLN A 232 6.25 -13.06 -3.85
N GLY A 233 7.24 -13.65 -4.51
CA GLY A 233 8.43 -12.94 -4.97
C GLY A 233 9.56 -12.86 -3.92
N PRO A 234 10.57 -12.02 -4.16
CA PRO A 234 11.73 -11.92 -3.29
C PRO A 234 11.40 -11.20 -1.97
N ALA A 235 12.00 -11.66 -0.87
CA ALA A 235 11.72 -11.13 0.48
C ALA A 235 12.04 -9.62 0.66
N ASN A 236 12.86 -9.02 -0.21
CA ASN A 236 13.18 -7.59 -0.19
C ASN A 236 12.21 -6.72 -1.00
N ALA A 237 11.34 -7.33 -1.82
CA ALA A 237 10.30 -6.66 -2.59
C ALA A 237 9.08 -7.60 -2.78
N PRO A 238 8.46 -8.06 -1.69
CA PRO A 238 7.38 -9.04 -1.76
C PRO A 238 6.09 -8.43 -2.28
N LEU A 239 5.33 -9.21 -3.05
CA LEU A 239 3.92 -8.97 -3.26
C LEU A 239 3.17 -9.58 -2.07
N GLU A 240 2.42 -8.76 -1.35
CA GLU A 240 1.72 -9.15 -0.12
C GLU A 240 0.21 -9.01 -0.28
N ALA A 241 -0.56 -9.27 0.76
CA ALA A 241 -2.02 -9.39 0.71
C ALA A 241 -2.74 -8.28 -0.07
N VAL A 242 -2.31 -7.03 0.06
CA VAL A 242 -2.92 -5.89 -0.63
C VAL A 242 -2.03 -5.36 -1.74
N SER A 243 -0.71 -5.30 -1.55
CA SER A 243 0.22 -4.83 -2.59
C SER A 243 0.25 -5.75 -3.82
N ALA A 244 -0.16 -7.01 -3.70
CA ALA A 244 -0.38 -7.90 -4.82
C ALA A 244 -1.55 -7.48 -5.74
N CYS A 245 -2.46 -6.63 -5.24
CA CYS A 245 -3.65 -6.14 -5.94
C CYS A 245 -3.57 -4.64 -6.23
N THR A 246 -2.38 -4.12 -6.45
CA THR A 246 -2.13 -2.69 -6.67
C THR A 246 -2.98 -2.13 -7.81
N GLY A 247 -3.59 -0.97 -7.58
CA GLY A 247 -4.39 -0.26 -8.59
C GLY A 247 -5.80 -0.78 -8.81
N MET A 248 -6.22 -1.81 -8.08
CA MET A 248 -7.55 -2.42 -8.21
C MET A 248 -8.44 -1.92 -7.07
N PHE A 249 -9.54 -1.20 -7.41
CA PHE A 249 -10.49 -0.67 -6.42
C PHE A 249 -11.94 -1.12 -6.67
N GLY A 250 -12.26 -1.50 -7.89
CA GLY A 250 -13.58 -1.98 -8.29
C GLY A 250 -13.52 -3.03 -9.38
N SER A 251 -14.67 -3.54 -9.75
CA SER A 251 -14.80 -4.51 -10.84
C SER A 251 -14.31 -3.94 -12.16
N GLY A 252 -13.67 -4.78 -12.99
CA GLY A 252 -13.16 -4.40 -14.30
C GLY A 252 -11.93 -3.47 -14.26
N SER A 253 -11.21 -3.41 -13.13
CA SER A 253 -9.95 -2.66 -13.01
C SER A 253 -8.85 -3.24 -13.91
N TYR A 254 -8.02 -2.35 -14.45
CA TYR A 254 -6.82 -2.70 -15.22
C TYR A 254 -5.77 -1.58 -15.05
N PRO A 255 -4.51 -1.76 -15.43
CA PRO A 255 -3.49 -0.72 -15.30
C PRO A 255 -3.93 0.63 -15.87
N GLY A 256 -4.02 1.65 -15.01
CA GLY A 256 -4.51 3.00 -15.33
C GLY A 256 -6.01 3.22 -15.18
N TYR A 257 -6.79 2.19 -14.88
CA TYR A 257 -8.21 2.30 -14.58
C TYR A 257 -8.54 1.61 -13.24
N PRO A 258 -9.07 2.35 -12.24
CA PRO A 258 -9.30 1.83 -10.89
C PRO A 258 -10.44 0.81 -10.79
N GLY A 259 -11.23 0.63 -11.83
CA GLY A 259 -12.44 -0.19 -11.83
C GLY A 259 -13.71 0.62 -11.56
N ASN A 260 -14.85 -0.05 -11.63
CA ASN A 260 -16.15 0.54 -11.32
C ASN A 260 -16.28 0.75 -9.80
N VAL A 261 -16.46 2.00 -9.39
CA VAL A 261 -16.60 2.40 -8.00
C VAL A 261 -17.91 3.16 -7.78
N LEU A 262 -18.34 3.29 -6.55
CA LEU A 262 -19.52 4.07 -6.19
C LEU A 262 -19.20 5.56 -6.25
N VAL A 263 -20.22 6.36 -6.57
CA VAL A 263 -20.12 7.83 -6.60
C VAL A 263 -21.20 8.42 -5.69
N GLU A 264 -20.79 9.32 -4.79
CA GLU A 264 -21.70 10.09 -3.97
C GLU A 264 -22.38 11.16 -4.84
N LYS A 265 -23.68 11.11 -4.93
CA LYS A 265 -24.46 11.98 -5.82
C LYS A 265 -24.35 13.47 -5.50
N SER A 266 -24.19 13.80 -4.22
CA SER A 266 -24.16 15.18 -3.74
C SER A 266 -22.79 15.88 -3.97
N THR A 267 -21.70 15.10 -3.95
CA THR A 267 -20.33 15.63 -3.99
C THR A 267 -19.53 15.18 -5.20
N GLY A 268 -19.99 14.14 -5.91
CA GLY A 268 -19.21 13.46 -6.95
C GLY A 268 -18.08 12.57 -6.40
N ALA A 269 -17.95 12.45 -5.08
CA ALA A 269 -16.88 11.70 -4.43
C ALA A 269 -16.93 10.22 -4.78
N SER A 270 -15.79 9.66 -5.14
CA SER A 270 -15.63 8.25 -5.52
C SER A 270 -15.21 7.40 -4.33
N TYR A 271 -15.92 6.32 -4.07
CA TYR A 271 -15.66 5.45 -2.93
C TYR A 271 -16.07 4.00 -3.24
N ASN A 272 -15.64 3.06 -2.40
CA ASN A 272 -16.09 1.67 -2.46
C ASN A 272 -16.40 1.09 -1.07
N ALA A 273 -16.20 1.87 0.00
CA ALA A 273 -16.47 1.41 1.36
C ALA A 273 -17.03 2.55 2.23
N ASN A 274 -18.09 2.23 2.98
CA ASN A 274 -18.62 3.10 4.01
C ASN A 274 -17.88 2.88 5.34
N GLY A 275 -17.59 3.97 6.05
CA GLY A 275 -17.02 3.98 7.40
C GLY A 275 -18.02 4.44 8.45
N ILE A 276 -17.52 4.62 9.68
CA ILE A 276 -18.27 5.26 10.77
C ILE A 276 -18.38 6.77 10.52
N ASN A 277 -19.24 7.44 11.26
CA ASN A 277 -19.42 8.89 11.23
C ASN A 277 -19.71 9.47 9.83
N GLY A 278 -20.37 8.69 8.96
CA GLY A 278 -20.68 9.09 7.58
C GLY A 278 -19.46 9.16 6.64
N ARG A 279 -18.28 8.71 7.08
CA ARG A 279 -17.08 8.66 6.26
C ARG A 279 -17.21 7.67 5.11
N LYS A 280 -16.57 7.98 4.01
CA LYS A 280 -16.43 7.14 2.84
C LYS A 280 -14.95 6.98 2.49
N TYR A 281 -14.59 5.80 2.00
CA TYR A 281 -13.21 5.48 1.68
C TYR A 281 -13.14 4.75 0.33
N LEU A 282 -12.02 4.92 -0.35
CA LEU A 282 -11.65 4.12 -1.51
C LEU A 282 -10.53 3.16 -1.09
N LEU A 283 -10.85 1.88 -0.97
CA LEU A 283 -9.93 0.86 -0.47
C LEU A 283 -9.47 -0.03 -1.61
N PRO A 284 -8.16 -0.36 -1.66
CA PRO A 284 -7.63 -1.27 -2.68
C PRO A 284 -8.18 -2.69 -2.50
N ALA A 285 -8.22 -3.46 -3.57
CA ALA A 285 -8.53 -4.89 -3.51
C ALA A 285 -7.50 -5.60 -2.62
N MET A 286 -7.92 -6.71 -2.03
CA MET A 286 -7.06 -7.58 -1.22
C MET A 286 -7.10 -9.00 -1.82
N TRP A 287 -5.95 -9.63 -1.94
CA TRP A 287 -5.86 -11.02 -2.37
C TRP A 287 -6.55 -11.93 -1.34
N ASP A 288 -7.48 -12.74 -1.81
CA ASP A 288 -8.23 -13.67 -0.96
C ASP A 288 -7.68 -15.09 -1.17
N PRO A 289 -7.07 -15.71 -0.12
CA PRO A 289 -6.50 -17.05 -0.24
C PRO A 289 -7.54 -18.14 -0.52
N ARG A 290 -8.83 -17.88 -0.31
CA ARG A 290 -9.89 -18.85 -0.61
C ARG A 290 -10.20 -18.95 -2.09
N THR A 291 -10.08 -17.83 -2.79
CA THR A 291 -10.39 -17.74 -4.23
C THR A 291 -9.13 -17.62 -5.08
N SER A 292 -7.95 -17.45 -4.45
CA SER A 292 -6.67 -17.17 -5.12
C SER A 292 -6.76 -16.01 -6.11
N SER A 293 -7.45 -14.94 -5.71
CA SER A 293 -7.68 -13.77 -6.55
C SER A 293 -7.79 -12.48 -5.74
N CYS A 294 -7.55 -11.35 -6.40
CA CYS A 294 -7.79 -10.03 -5.82
C CYS A 294 -9.28 -9.75 -5.71
N LYS A 295 -9.75 -9.40 -4.51
CA LYS A 295 -11.14 -9.13 -4.20
C LYS A 295 -11.32 -7.66 -3.86
N ALA A 296 -12.01 -6.93 -4.71
CA ALA A 296 -12.52 -5.60 -4.41
C ALA A 296 -13.76 -5.66 -3.50
N VAL A 297 -14.13 -4.54 -2.92
CA VAL A 297 -15.32 -4.45 -2.03
C VAL A 297 -16.59 -4.35 -2.84
N VAL A 298 -16.48 -3.82 -4.09
CA VAL A 298 -17.58 -3.62 -5.07
C VAL A 298 -17.22 -4.21 -6.40
#